data_772742a48b28a57b173cc0246f793ce9
#
_entry.id   772742a48b28a57b173cc0246f793ce9
#
_cell.length_a   1.000
_cell.length_b   1.000
_cell.length_c   1.000
_cell.angle_alpha   90.00
_cell.angle_beta   90.00
_cell.angle_gamma   90.00
#
_symmetry.space_group_name_H-M   'P 1'
#
loop_
_entity.id
_entity.type
_entity.pdbx_description
1 polymer ?
#
loop_
_entity_poly.entity_id
_entity_poly.type
_entity_poly.pdbx_seq_one_letter_code
_entity_poly.pdbx_strand_id
1 'polypeptide(L)'
;IMIDEFQDIDKIQYQLMKVLCGYHKNLFIVGDPDQTIYSWRGADINYLLNFDKAFPDVKTIMMNENYRSTPQILSVCNSLIDKNKNRMKKDLLPMCHSKNSVLYYHGDTSEEESDWIADQIIKLHKKDISYKDITILYRAHYVTRTLEETLLKKKIPYSIYSGIQFFERMEVKDALSYLRMITYKDDLSFLRIVNVPKRNIGKKRMEFLQAYVNAHHCSFYE
;
A
#
# COMPACT_ATOMS: atom_id res chain seq x y z
N ILE A 1 13.72 12.89 -22.97
CA ILE A 1 13.12 12.74 -21.63
C ILE A 1 11.90 11.85 -21.77
N MET A 2 11.78 10.88 -20.89
CA MET A 2 10.62 9.97 -20.81
C MET A 2 10.04 10.08 -19.41
N ILE A 3 8.72 10.30 -19.30
CA ILE A 3 8.03 10.44 -18.02
C ILE A 3 6.81 9.53 -18.04
N ASP A 4 6.75 8.65 -17.06
CA ASP A 4 5.61 7.78 -16.81
C ASP A 4 4.73 8.36 -15.70
N GLU A 5 3.46 7.91 -15.61
CA GLU A 5 2.47 8.38 -14.64
C GLU A 5 2.34 9.92 -14.60
N PHE A 6 2.32 10.54 -15.78
CA PHE A 6 2.37 12.00 -15.93
C PHE A 6 1.20 12.72 -15.26
N GLN A 7 0.07 12.06 -15.01
CA GLN A 7 -1.08 12.63 -14.27
C GLN A 7 -0.76 12.96 -12.81
N ASP A 8 0.33 12.38 -12.26
CA ASP A 8 0.67 12.53 -10.84
C ASP A 8 1.76 13.58 -10.57
N ILE A 9 2.21 14.32 -11.62
CA ILE A 9 3.24 15.36 -11.45
C ILE A 9 2.70 16.61 -10.79
N ASP A 10 3.54 17.24 -9.95
CA ASP A 10 3.29 18.52 -9.36
C ASP A 10 3.83 19.70 -10.22
N LYS A 11 3.54 20.92 -9.79
CA LYS A 11 3.97 22.14 -10.47
C LYS A 11 5.50 22.26 -10.63
N ILE A 12 6.26 21.83 -9.62
CA ILE A 12 7.74 21.96 -9.63
C ILE A 12 8.31 20.94 -10.62
N GLN A 13 7.82 19.72 -10.60
CA GLN A 13 8.21 18.66 -11.54
C GLN A 13 7.87 19.05 -12.97
N TYR A 14 6.69 19.65 -13.21
CA TYR A 14 6.31 20.16 -14.53
C TYR A 14 7.27 21.28 -15.01
N GLN A 15 7.62 22.20 -14.14
CA GLN A 15 8.59 23.28 -14.47
C GLN A 15 9.98 22.72 -14.76
N LEU A 16 10.45 21.79 -13.95
CA LEU A 16 11.73 21.11 -14.15
C LEU A 16 11.77 20.40 -15.52
N MET A 17 10.73 19.65 -15.85
CA MET A 17 10.59 19.01 -17.15
C MET A 17 10.72 20.05 -18.29
N LYS A 18 10.00 21.17 -18.20
CA LYS A 18 10.06 22.24 -19.23
C LYS A 18 11.47 22.80 -19.41
N VAL A 19 12.20 23.02 -18.32
CA VAL A 19 13.59 23.49 -18.37
C VAL A 19 14.48 22.45 -19.04
N LEU A 20 14.37 21.20 -18.63
CA LEU A 20 15.21 20.11 -19.14
C LEU A 20 14.96 19.83 -20.63
N CYS A 21 13.71 19.88 -21.10
CA CYS A 21 13.37 19.62 -22.50
C CYS A 21 13.47 20.86 -23.41
N GLY A 22 13.70 22.04 -22.85
CA GLY A 22 13.67 23.31 -23.58
C GLY A 22 14.61 23.40 -24.75
N TYR A 23 15.78 22.74 -24.66
CA TYR A 23 16.79 22.75 -25.71
C TYR A 23 16.48 21.76 -26.85
N HIS A 24 16.23 20.50 -26.51
CA HIS A 24 16.13 19.42 -27.51
C HIS A 24 14.69 19.04 -27.88
N LYS A 25 13.70 19.52 -27.14
CA LYS A 25 12.26 19.26 -27.32
C LYS A 25 11.87 17.77 -27.49
N ASN A 26 12.77 16.85 -27.14
CA ASN A 26 12.53 15.42 -27.22
C ASN A 26 11.93 14.94 -25.91
N LEU A 27 10.60 14.90 -25.87
CA LEU A 27 9.81 14.57 -24.69
C LEU A 27 8.78 13.53 -25.06
N PHE A 28 8.74 12.46 -24.26
CA PHE A 28 7.75 11.40 -24.32
C PHE A 28 7.10 11.26 -22.94
N ILE A 29 5.79 11.38 -22.89
CA ILE A 29 5.02 11.23 -21.66
C ILE A 29 4.00 10.10 -21.80
N VAL A 30 3.78 9.37 -20.72
CA VAL A 30 2.70 8.40 -20.59
C VAL A 30 1.91 8.73 -19.33
N GLY A 31 0.59 8.66 -19.41
CA GLY A 31 -0.26 8.94 -18.27
C GLY A 31 -1.71 8.63 -18.56
N ASP A 32 -2.47 8.42 -17.50
CA ASP A 32 -3.90 8.20 -17.54
C ASP A 32 -4.61 9.22 -16.63
N PRO A 33 -5.30 10.21 -17.19
CA PRO A 33 -5.99 11.23 -16.41
C PRO A 33 -7.06 10.66 -15.47
N ASP A 34 -7.59 9.47 -15.78
CA ASP A 34 -8.59 8.81 -14.94
C ASP A 34 -7.97 8.12 -13.69
N GLN A 35 -6.62 8.01 -13.61
CA GLN A 35 -5.89 7.38 -12.50
C GLN A 35 -5.23 8.37 -11.53
N THR A 36 -5.55 9.66 -11.60
CA THR A 36 -5.01 10.68 -10.68
C THR A 36 -5.47 10.42 -9.25
N ILE A 37 -4.54 10.05 -8.35
CA ILE A 37 -4.80 9.77 -6.94
C ILE A 37 -3.93 10.60 -5.98
N TYR A 38 -3.04 11.46 -6.49
CA TYR A 38 -2.08 12.26 -5.72
C TYR A 38 -2.38 13.77 -5.74
N SER A 39 -3.61 14.20 -6.01
CA SER A 39 -4.01 15.62 -5.97
C SER A 39 -3.71 16.27 -4.62
N TRP A 40 -3.85 15.52 -3.51
CA TRP A 40 -3.50 15.97 -2.17
C TRP A 40 -1.99 16.19 -1.94
N ARG A 41 -1.13 15.69 -2.83
CA ARG A 41 0.32 15.96 -2.87
C ARG A 41 0.69 17.08 -3.83
N GLY A 42 -0.29 17.72 -4.49
CA GLY A 42 -0.05 18.80 -5.44
C GLY A 42 -0.03 18.35 -6.90
N ALA A 43 -0.37 17.09 -7.20
CA ALA A 43 -0.55 16.66 -8.59
C ALA A 43 -1.70 17.42 -9.24
N ASP A 44 -1.46 17.88 -10.48
CA ASP A 44 -2.45 18.63 -11.24
C ASP A 44 -2.68 17.98 -12.61
N ILE A 45 -3.81 17.34 -12.74
CA ILE A 45 -4.27 16.66 -13.96
C ILE A 45 -4.29 17.59 -15.19
N ASN A 46 -4.43 18.90 -14.99
CA ASN A 46 -4.50 19.88 -16.08
C ASN A 46 -3.20 19.93 -16.90
N TYR A 47 -2.06 19.55 -16.33
CA TYR A 47 -0.80 19.42 -17.08
C TYR A 47 -0.90 18.35 -18.17
N LEU A 48 -1.62 17.26 -17.92
CA LEU A 48 -1.88 16.21 -18.91
C LEU A 48 -3.03 16.60 -19.86
N LEU A 49 -4.15 17.08 -19.32
CA LEU A 49 -5.35 17.41 -20.12
C LEU A 49 -5.12 18.58 -21.11
N ASN A 50 -4.20 19.50 -20.79
CA ASN A 50 -3.87 20.64 -21.66
C ASN A 50 -2.45 20.54 -22.22
N PHE A 51 -1.91 19.33 -22.32
CA PHE A 51 -0.53 19.12 -22.76
C PHE A 51 -0.33 19.59 -24.22
N ASP A 52 -1.29 19.35 -25.09
CA ASP A 52 -1.34 19.79 -26.48
C ASP A 52 -1.31 21.32 -26.63
N LYS A 53 -1.90 22.07 -25.69
CA LYS A 53 -1.84 23.54 -25.67
C LYS A 53 -0.44 24.06 -25.31
N ALA A 54 0.27 23.34 -24.42
CA ALA A 54 1.62 23.68 -24.02
C ALA A 54 2.69 23.23 -25.03
N PHE A 55 2.39 22.19 -25.79
CA PHE A 55 3.25 21.58 -26.81
C PHE A 55 2.43 21.32 -28.10
N PRO A 56 2.26 22.35 -28.97
CA PRO A 56 1.35 22.25 -30.13
C PRO A 56 1.71 21.16 -31.14
N ASP A 57 3.01 20.79 -31.22
CA ASP A 57 3.49 19.76 -32.15
C ASP A 57 3.42 18.33 -31.58
N VAL A 58 2.74 18.14 -30.43
CA VAL A 58 2.65 16.83 -29.80
C VAL A 58 1.82 15.86 -30.62
N LYS A 59 2.30 14.62 -30.74
CA LYS A 59 1.53 13.51 -31.26
C LYS A 59 0.93 12.72 -30.11
N THR A 60 -0.40 12.73 -30.00
CA THR A 60 -1.12 11.97 -29.01
C THR A 60 -1.54 10.60 -29.55
N ILE A 61 -1.26 9.55 -28.79
CA ILE A 61 -1.65 8.16 -29.09
C ILE A 61 -2.51 7.66 -27.95
N MET A 62 -3.75 7.24 -28.24
CA MET A 62 -4.66 6.66 -27.28
C MET A 62 -4.50 5.16 -27.23
N MET A 63 -4.24 4.60 -26.03
CA MET A 63 -4.12 3.17 -25.80
C MET A 63 -5.38 2.67 -25.09
N ASN A 64 -6.35 2.24 -25.87
CA ASN A 64 -7.68 1.82 -25.35
C ASN A 64 -7.76 0.31 -25.10
N GLU A 65 -6.91 -0.50 -25.72
CA GLU A 65 -6.91 -1.95 -25.55
C GLU A 65 -6.33 -2.33 -24.18
N ASN A 66 -7.10 -3.08 -23.40
CA ASN A 66 -6.70 -3.53 -22.07
C ASN A 66 -6.50 -5.05 -22.05
N TYR A 67 -5.26 -5.46 -21.81
CA TYR A 67 -4.83 -6.86 -21.76
C TYR A 67 -4.74 -7.41 -20.31
N ARG A 68 -5.03 -6.58 -19.30
CA ARG A 68 -4.90 -6.92 -17.87
C ARG A 68 -6.20 -7.46 -17.30
N SER A 69 -7.30 -6.76 -17.56
CA SER A 69 -8.56 -6.94 -16.86
C SER A 69 -9.61 -7.62 -17.70
N THR A 70 -10.50 -8.36 -17.05
CA THR A 70 -11.62 -9.03 -17.69
C THR A 70 -12.71 -8.04 -18.13
N PRO A 71 -13.58 -8.40 -19.09
CA PRO A 71 -14.69 -7.54 -19.54
C PRO A 71 -15.58 -7.07 -18.39
N GLN A 72 -15.83 -7.91 -17.39
CA GLN A 72 -16.69 -7.60 -16.25
C GLN A 72 -16.07 -6.52 -15.36
N ILE A 73 -14.75 -6.61 -15.13
CA ILE A 73 -14.01 -5.58 -14.37
C ILE A 73 -14.04 -4.24 -15.14
N LEU A 74 -13.72 -4.27 -16.43
CA LEU A 74 -13.71 -3.04 -17.24
C LEU A 74 -15.08 -2.40 -17.37
N SER A 75 -16.15 -3.19 -17.45
CA SER A 75 -17.53 -2.68 -17.46
C SER A 75 -17.84 -1.87 -16.20
N VAL A 76 -17.45 -2.38 -15.02
CA VAL A 76 -17.63 -1.66 -13.75
C VAL A 76 -16.77 -0.40 -13.71
N CYS A 77 -15.50 -0.51 -14.10
CA CYS A 77 -14.57 0.63 -14.12
C CYS A 77 -15.03 1.74 -15.09
N ASN A 78 -15.41 1.39 -16.31
CA ASN A 78 -15.89 2.36 -17.29
C ASN A 78 -17.18 3.06 -16.80
N SER A 79 -18.11 2.31 -16.20
CA SER A 79 -19.35 2.87 -15.63
C SER A 79 -19.09 3.81 -14.46
N LEU A 80 -18.08 3.52 -13.63
CA LEU A 80 -17.70 4.37 -12.51
C LEU A 80 -17.05 5.66 -12.99
N ILE A 81 -16.04 5.52 -13.85
CA ILE A 81 -15.23 6.66 -14.30
C ILE A 81 -15.99 7.61 -15.23
N ASP A 82 -17.02 7.13 -15.91
CA ASP A 82 -17.85 7.96 -16.77
C ASP A 82 -18.61 9.06 -16.02
N LYS A 83 -18.73 8.94 -14.71
CA LYS A 83 -19.28 9.99 -13.83
C LYS A 83 -18.35 11.19 -13.64
N ASN A 84 -17.06 11.05 -13.95
CA ASN A 84 -16.12 12.16 -13.90
C ASN A 84 -16.34 13.11 -15.08
N LYS A 85 -16.40 14.41 -14.77
CA LYS A 85 -16.61 15.47 -15.78
C LYS A 85 -15.30 15.94 -16.42
N ASN A 86 -14.22 15.94 -15.68
CA ASN A 86 -12.91 16.45 -16.11
C ASN A 86 -12.01 15.29 -16.54
N ARG A 87 -12.22 14.78 -17.76
CA ARG A 87 -11.49 13.64 -18.30
C ARG A 87 -11.34 13.68 -19.81
N MET A 88 -10.38 12.94 -20.34
CA MET A 88 -10.34 12.58 -21.77
C MET A 88 -11.28 11.37 -21.97
N LYS A 89 -12.32 11.55 -22.78
CA LYS A 89 -13.26 10.44 -23.05
C LYS A 89 -12.54 9.29 -23.73
N LYS A 90 -12.53 8.16 -23.06
CA LYS A 90 -12.02 6.88 -23.57
C LYS A 90 -12.77 5.75 -22.89
N ASP A 91 -12.94 4.65 -23.59
CA ASP A 91 -13.44 3.40 -23.04
C ASP A 91 -12.34 2.35 -23.18
N LEU A 92 -12.02 1.68 -22.11
CA LEU A 92 -11.07 0.57 -22.12
C LEU A 92 -11.75 -0.66 -22.73
N LEU A 93 -11.15 -1.19 -23.80
CA LEU A 93 -11.63 -2.36 -24.53
C LEU A 93 -10.96 -3.62 -23.97
N PRO A 94 -11.72 -4.62 -23.51
CA PRO A 94 -11.16 -5.85 -22.99
C PRO A 94 -10.58 -6.72 -24.09
N MET A 95 -9.33 -7.08 -23.97
CA MET A 95 -8.67 -8.08 -24.84
C MET A 95 -8.62 -9.46 -24.17
N CYS A 96 -8.90 -9.55 -22.87
CA CYS A 96 -9.01 -10.80 -22.13
C CYS A 96 -10.44 -11.34 -22.18
N HIS A 97 -10.57 -12.68 -22.14
CA HIS A 97 -11.85 -13.36 -22.06
C HIS A 97 -12.05 -13.97 -20.69
N SER A 98 -13.20 -13.68 -20.07
CA SER A 98 -13.60 -14.31 -18.80
C SER A 98 -15.12 -14.28 -18.67
N LYS A 99 -15.65 -15.27 -17.95
CA LYS A 99 -17.07 -15.35 -17.56
C LYS A 99 -17.29 -15.07 -16.07
N ASN A 100 -16.23 -14.78 -15.32
CA ASN A 100 -16.32 -14.55 -13.89
C ASN A 100 -16.94 -13.18 -13.59
N SER A 101 -17.94 -13.16 -12.75
CA SER A 101 -18.61 -11.92 -12.32
C SER A 101 -17.79 -11.16 -11.28
N VAL A 102 -17.94 -9.84 -11.27
CA VAL A 102 -17.50 -9.01 -10.15
C VAL A 102 -18.51 -9.20 -9.02
N LEU A 103 -18.01 -9.52 -7.83
CA LEU A 103 -18.83 -9.70 -6.64
C LEU A 103 -18.81 -8.40 -5.81
N TYR A 104 -19.94 -8.08 -5.25
CA TYR A 104 -20.08 -7.02 -4.25
C TYR A 104 -20.53 -7.65 -2.93
N TYR A 105 -19.93 -7.20 -1.85
CA TYR A 105 -20.32 -7.57 -0.49
C TYR A 105 -20.29 -6.33 0.39
N HIS A 106 -21.23 -6.22 1.29
CA HIS A 106 -21.29 -5.22 2.33
C HIS A 106 -21.44 -5.92 3.68
N GLY A 107 -20.44 -5.77 4.54
CA GLY A 107 -20.49 -6.22 5.93
C GLY A 107 -20.96 -5.08 6.83
N ASP A 108 -21.72 -5.38 7.87
CA ASP A 108 -22.14 -4.40 8.86
C ASP A 108 -20.99 -3.99 9.79
N THR A 109 -19.97 -4.84 9.89
CA THR A 109 -18.77 -4.63 10.69
C THR A 109 -17.50 -4.93 9.89
N SER A 110 -16.34 -4.40 10.34
CA SER A 110 -15.04 -4.72 9.74
C SER A 110 -14.66 -6.19 9.94
N GLU A 111 -15.15 -6.82 11.00
CA GLU A 111 -14.96 -8.24 11.28
C GLU A 111 -15.69 -9.11 10.24
N GLU A 112 -16.94 -8.81 9.95
CA GLU A 112 -17.73 -9.51 8.93
C GLU A 112 -17.13 -9.38 7.54
N GLU A 113 -16.68 -8.15 7.18
CA GLU A 113 -16.00 -7.90 5.92
C GLU A 113 -14.71 -8.74 5.82
N SER A 114 -13.89 -8.74 6.87
CA SER A 114 -12.64 -9.49 6.93
C SER A 114 -12.85 -10.98 6.87
N ASP A 115 -13.87 -11.49 7.56
CA ASP A 115 -14.25 -12.90 7.53
C ASP A 115 -14.73 -13.34 6.13
N TRP A 116 -15.56 -12.52 5.48
CA TRP A 116 -15.99 -12.78 4.11
C TRP A 116 -14.82 -12.80 3.12
N ILE A 117 -13.90 -11.83 3.21
CA ILE A 117 -12.69 -11.78 2.38
C ILE A 117 -11.88 -13.06 2.56
N ALA A 118 -11.60 -13.44 3.80
CA ALA A 118 -10.81 -14.63 4.09
C ALA A 118 -11.49 -15.92 3.59
N ASP A 119 -12.83 -16.01 3.67
CA ASP A 119 -13.60 -17.12 3.12
C ASP A 119 -13.54 -17.17 1.58
N GLN A 120 -13.56 -16.03 0.89
CA GLN A 120 -13.33 -16.00 -0.56
C GLN A 120 -11.92 -16.47 -0.93
N ILE A 121 -10.91 -16.06 -0.18
CA ILE A 121 -9.53 -16.52 -0.39
C ILE A 121 -9.43 -18.05 -0.24
N ILE A 122 -10.03 -18.61 0.81
CA ILE A 122 -10.04 -20.06 1.02
C ILE A 122 -10.77 -20.78 -0.13
N LYS A 123 -11.91 -20.23 -0.59
CA LYS A 123 -12.65 -20.81 -1.73
C LYS A 123 -11.84 -20.78 -3.03
N LEU A 124 -11.09 -19.70 -3.27
CA LEU A 124 -10.22 -19.57 -4.43
C LEU A 124 -9.04 -20.55 -4.34
N HIS A 125 -8.43 -20.66 -3.17
CA HIS A 125 -7.33 -21.60 -2.94
C HIS A 125 -7.74 -23.05 -3.12
N LYS A 126 -8.96 -23.43 -2.72
CA LYS A 126 -9.54 -24.76 -2.99
C LYS A 126 -9.78 -25.03 -4.48
N LYS A 127 -9.73 -24.02 -5.33
CA LYS A 127 -9.79 -24.11 -6.80
C LYS A 127 -8.41 -23.98 -7.44
N ASP A 128 -7.37 -24.34 -6.70
CA ASP A 128 -5.95 -24.32 -7.14
C ASP A 128 -5.38 -22.93 -7.45
N ILE A 129 -6.01 -21.84 -6.98
CA ILE A 129 -5.43 -20.50 -7.06
C ILE A 129 -4.44 -20.34 -5.91
N SER A 130 -3.19 -20.01 -6.24
CA SER A 130 -2.15 -19.79 -5.23
C SER A 130 -2.40 -18.50 -4.44
N TYR A 131 -2.09 -18.47 -3.16
CA TYR A 131 -2.19 -17.26 -2.32
C TYR A 131 -1.41 -16.07 -2.90
N LYS A 132 -0.26 -16.31 -3.54
CA LYS A 132 0.56 -15.27 -4.21
C LYS A 132 -0.15 -14.58 -5.38
N ASP A 133 -1.19 -15.20 -5.93
CA ASP A 133 -1.94 -14.67 -7.07
C ASP A 133 -3.21 -13.91 -6.61
N ILE A 134 -3.39 -13.74 -5.28
CA ILE A 134 -4.51 -13.04 -4.67
C ILE A 134 -3.98 -11.74 -4.04
N THR A 135 -4.60 -10.63 -4.36
CA THR A 135 -4.24 -9.32 -3.79
C THR A 135 -5.46 -8.66 -3.18
N ILE A 136 -5.28 -8.09 -1.98
CA ILE A 136 -6.28 -7.28 -1.30
C ILE A 136 -5.82 -5.82 -1.38
N LEU A 137 -6.65 -4.95 -1.96
CA LEU A 137 -6.39 -3.52 -2.04
C LEU A 137 -7.24 -2.78 -1.01
N TYR A 138 -6.63 -1.84 -0.30
CA TYR A 138 -7.30 -1.01 0.69
C TYR A 138 -6.85 0.46 0.59
N ARG A 139 -7.69 1.37 1.04
CA ARG A 139 -7.42 2.82 0.92
C ARG A 139 -6.45 3.34 1.98
N ALA A 140 -6.46 2.78 3.18
CA ALA A 140 -5.67 3.27 4.30
C ALA A 140 -5.23 2.14 5.23
N HIS A 141 -4.03 2.26 5.80
CA HIS A 141 -3.42 1.22 6.62
C HIS A 141 -4.19 0.86 7.90
N TYR A 142 -5.01 1.76 8.45
CA TYR A 142 -5.75 1.44 9.67
C TYR A 142 -6.75 0.29 9.49
N VAL A 143 -7.20 0.06 8.25
CA VAL A 143 -8.14 -1.02 7.91
C VAL A 143 -7.47 -2.40 8.02
N THR A 144 -6.14 -2.47 7.92
CA THR A 144 -5.45 -3.78 7.87
C THR A 144 -5.53 -4.58 9.15
N ARG A 145 -5.72 -3.95 10.31
CA ARG A 145 -5.66 -4.62 11.61
C ARG A 145 -6.64 -5.81 11.69
N THR A 146 -7.92 -5.55 11.48
CA THR A 146 -8.97 -6.57 11.57
C THR A 146 -8.77 -7.66 10.53
N LEU A 147 -8.33 -7.26 9.32
CA LEU A 147 -8.01 -8.19 8.25
C LEU A 147 -6.83 -9.09 8.60
N GLU A 148 -5.73 -8.53 9.13
CA GLU A 148 -4.56 -9.30 9.58
C GLU A 148 -4.92 -10.29 10.68
N GLU A 149 -5.71 -9.84 11.69
CA GLU A 149 -6.18 -10.72 12.77
C GLU A 149 -6.99 -11.91 12.23
N THR A 150 -7.86 -11.65 11.24
CA THR A 150 -8.68 -12.71 10.62
C THR A 150 -7.85 -13.68 9.78
N LEU A 151 -6.90 -13.14 8.96
CA LEU A 151 -6.00 -13.98 8.16
C LEU A 151 -5.13 -14.88 9.05
N LEU A 152 -4.63 -14.36 10.17
CA LEU A 152 -3.87 -15.13 11.16
C LEU A 152 -4.72 -16.23 11.81
N LYS A 153 -5.94 -15.91 12.26
CA LYS A 153 -6.88 -16.89 12.84
C LYS A 153 -7.16 -18.04 11.87
N LYS A 154 -7.36 -17.72 10.59
CA LYS A 154 -7.65 -18.71 9.53
C LYS A 154 -6.38 -19.34 8.92
N LYS A 155 -5.18 -18.98 9.44
CA LYS A 155 -3.87 -19.49 8.99
C LYS A 155 -3.62 -19.27 7.50
N ILE A 156 -4.06 -18.12 6.97
CA ILE A 156 -3.83 -17.70 5.59
C ILE A 156 -2.51 -16.91 5.57
N PRO A 157 -1.49 -17.34 4.80
CA PRO A 157 -0.25 -16.59 4.67
C PRO A 157 -0.48 -15.29 3.90
N TYR A 158 0.12 -14.20 4.36
CA TYR A 158 0.01 -12.88 3.71
C TYR A 158 1.30 -12.08 3.84
N SER A 159 1.46 -11.08 2.97
CA SER A 159 2.50 -10.06 3.05
C SER A 159 1.90 -8.68 2.83
N ILE A 160 2.38 -7.66 3.55
CA ILE A 160 1.96 -6.27 3.37
C ILE A 160 3.04 -5.55 2.56
N TYR A 161 2.63 -4.96 1.43
CA TYR A 161 3.48 -4.11 0.62
C TYR A 161 3.33 -2.65 1.05
N SER A 162 4.44 -1.92 1.10
CA SER A 162 4.49 -0.49 1.45
C SER A 162 3.97 -0.15 2.86
N GLY A 163 4.10 -1.09 3.80
CA GLY A 163 3.70 -0.90 5.19
C GLY A 163 4.50 -1.77 6.15
N ILE A 164 4.36 -1.46 7.44
CA ILE A 164 4.83 -2.33 8.51
C ILE A 164 3.61 -3.08 9.04
N GLN A 165 3.68 -4.39 9.09
CA GLN A 165 2.63 -5.23 9.68
C GLN A 165 2.29 -4.71 11.07
N PHE A 166 1.01 -4.77 11.47
CA PHE A 166 0.57 -4.20 12.75
C PHE A 166 1.43 -4.70 13.93
N PHE A 167 1.68 -6.00 14.00
CA PHE A 167 2.48 -6.60 15.07
C PHE A 167 3.99 -6.34 14.96
N GLU A 168 4.45 -5.82 13.82
CA GLU A 168 5.85 -5.43 13.60
C GLU A 168 6.13 -3.96 13.96
N ARG A 169 5.08 -3.18 14.22
CA ARG A 169 5.22 -1.77 14.60
C ARG A 169 5.96 -1.66 15.94
N MET A 170 6.82 -0.64 16.03
CA MET A 170 7.66 -0.40 17.22
C MET A 170 6.83 -0.31 18.50
N GLU A 171 5.75 0.46 18.48
CA GLU A 171 4.88 0.69 19.63
C GLU A 171 4.18 -0.60 20.09
N VAL A 172 3.77 -1.44 19.14
CA VAL A 172 3.13 -2.73 19.43
C VAL A 172 4.15 -3.70 20.03
N LYS A 173 5.35 -3.77 19.44
CA LYS A 173 6.44 -4.59 19.98
C LYS A 173 6.86 -4.14 21.38
N ASP A 174 6.88 -2.83 21.64
CA ASP A 174 7.21 -2.29 22.96
C ASP A 174 6.13 -2.68 23.98
N ALA A 175 4.84 -2.50 23.64
CA ALA A 175 3.73 -2.92 24.51
C ALA A 175 3.73 -4.43 24.80
N LEU A 176 3.94 -5.25 23.76
CA LEU A 176 4.07 -6.71 23.93
C LEU A 176 5.28 -7.08 24.80
N SER A 177 6.40 -6.36 24.68
CA SER A 177 7.59 -6.61 25.50
C SER A 177 7.34 -6.29 26.98
N TYR A 178 6.52 -5.27 27.30
CA TYR A 178 6.08 -5.03 28.69
C TYR A 178 5.27 -6.22 29.22
N LEU A 179 4.28 -6.71 28.46
CA LEU A 179 3.46 -7.85 28.86
C LEU A 179 4.30 -9.12 29.03
N ARG A 180 5.21 -9.38 28.08
CA ARG A 180 6.11 -10.54 28.14
C ARG A 180 7.06 -10.48 29.32
N MET A 181 7.62 -9.30 29.61
CA MET A 181 8.48 -9.11 30.77
C MET A 181 7.74 -9.40 32.08
N ILE A 182 6.48 -8.97 32.21
CA ILE A 182 5.64 -9.24 33.39
C ILE A 182 5.35 -10.74 33.51
N THR A 183 5.05 -11.41 32.39
CA THR A 183 4.60 -12.80 32.39
C THR A 183 5.77 -13.78 32.43
N TYR A 184 6.78 -13.55 31.61
CA TYR A 184 7.88 -14.50 31.36
C TYR A 184 9.22 -14.07 31.93
N LYS A 185 9.35 -12.79 32.37
CA LYS A 185 10.58 -12.21 32.94
C LYS A 185 11.79 -12.37 32.01
N ASP A 186 11.56 -12.29 30.67
CA ASP A 186 12.62 -12.51 29.70
C ASP A 186 13.50 -11.27 29.49
N ASP A 187 14.79 -11.49 29.39
CA ASP A 187 15.83 -10.45 29.28
C ASP A 187 15.74 -9.67 27.97
N LEU A 188 15.31 -10.29 26.87
CA LEU A 188 15.15 -9.61 25.58
C LEU A 188 14.05 -8.54 25.67
N SER A 189 12.95 -8.86 26.31
CA SER A 189 11.88 -7.90 26.56
C SER A 189 12.33 -6.79 27.49
N PHE A 190 13.09 -7.08 28.54
CA PHE A 190 13.68 -6.05 29.40
C PHE A 190 14.57 -5.10 28.61
N LEU A 191 15.55 -5.63 27.86
CA LEU A 191 16.49 -4.84 27.07
C LEU A 191 15.77 -3.93 26.06
N ARG A 192 14.68 -4.40 25.50
CA ARG A 192 13.88 -3.60 24.57
C ARG A 192 13.22 -2.40 25.25
N ILE A 193 12.62 -2.59 26.42
CA ILE A 193 11.78 -1.56 27.07
C ILE A 193 12.49 -0.76 28.15
N VAL A 194 13.70 -1.09 28.50
CA VAL A 194 14.43 -0.44 29.60
C VAL A 194 14.49 1.08 29.50
N ASN A 195 14.49 1.63 28.27
CA ASN A 195 14.45 3.06 27.97
C ASN A 195 13.17 3.50 27.24
N VAL A 196 12.11 2.72 27.25
CA VAL A 196 10.80 3.04 26.66
C VAL A 196 9.75 3.00 27.78
N PRO A 197 9.25 4.15 28.28
CA PRO A 197 9.68 5.53 28.02
C PRO A 197 11.11 5.82 28.50
N LYS A 198 11.67 6.95 28.05
CA LYS A 198 13.08 7.29 28.36
C LYS A 198 13.33 7.37 29.87
N ARG A 199 14.25 6.53 30.37
CA ARG A 199 14.63 6.43 31.81
C ARG A 199 16.08 6.85 32.08
N ASN A 200 16.79 7.35 31.06
CA ASN A 200 18.19 7.76 31.13
C ASN A 200 19.15 6.63 31.60
N ILE A 201 18.84 5.39 31.27
CA ILE A 201 19.72 4.25 31.47
C ILE A 201 20.68 4.18 30.30
N GLY A 202 21.81 4.89 30.42
CA GLY A 202 22.82 4.97 29.38
C GLY A 202 23.72 3.72 29.35
N LYS A 203 24.64 3.70 28.36
CA LYS A 203 25.54 2.58 28.09
C LYS A 203 26.30 2.08 29.34
N LYS A 204 26.89 2.97 30.14
CA LYS A 204 27.62 2.60 31.37
C LYS A 204 26.73 1.87 32.39
N ARG A 205 25.48 2.30 32.57
CA ARG A 205 24.54 1.62 33.46
C ARG A 205 24.15 0.25 32.96
N MET A 206 23.96 0.12 31.64
CA MET A 206 23.66 -1.18 31.01
C MET A 206 24.85 -2.15 31.13
N GLU A 207 26.08 -1.67 30.93
CA GLU A 207 27.28 -2.47 31.12
C GLU A 207 27.42 -2.97 32.57
N PHE A 208 27.10 -2.12 33.54
CA PHE A 208 27.08 -2.51 34.96
C PHE A 208 26.01 -3.58 35.23
N LEU A 209 24.79 -3.39 34.76
CA LEU A 209 23.69 -4.37 34.91
C LEU A 209 24.06 -5.70 34.25
N GLN A 210 24.63 -5.68 33.08
CA GLN A 210 25.07 -6.89 32.39
C GLN A 210 26.17 -7.63 33.15
N ALA A 211 27.15 -6.90 33.71
CA ALA A 211 28.20 -7.49 34.53
C ALA A 211 27.63 -8.12 35.82
N TYR A 212 26.65 -7.48 36.43
CA TYR A 212 25.99 -8.00 37.63
C TYR A 212 25.20 -9.29 37.31
N VAL A 213 24.36 -9.28 36.26
CA VAL A 213 23.61 -10.44 35.81
C VAL A 213 24.52 -11.63 35.52
N ASN A 214 25.66 -11.40 34.84
CA ASN A 214 26.60 -12.43 34.50
C ASN A 214 27.30 -13.00 35.76
N ALA A 215 27.65 -12.14 36.73
CA ALA A 215 28.33 -12.55 37.96
C ALA A 215 27.42 -13.34 38.92
N HIS A 216 26.13 -13.03 38.93
CA HIS A 216 25.17 -13.65 39.86
C HIS A 216 24.29 -14.73 39.20
N HIS A 217 24.47 -14.97 37.89
CA HIS A 217 23.67 -15.92 37.10
C HIS A 217 22.15 -15.70 37.26
N CYS A 218 21.74 -14.44 37.31
CA CYS A 218 20.33 -14.02 37.43
C CYS A 218 19.84 -13.36 36.14
N SER A 219 18.54 -13.06 36.06
CA SER A 219 17.96 -12.30 34.94
C SER A 219 18.06 -10.78 35.18
N PHE A 220 17.82 -9.96 34.14
CA PHE A 220 17.70 -8.50 34.33
C PHE A 220 16.48 -8.09 35.15
N TYR A 221 15.51 -9.00 35.32
CA TYR A 221 14.31 -8.77 36.11
C TYR A 221 14.56 -8.93 37.61
N GLU A 222 15.43 -9.81 38.02
CA GLU A 222 15.87 -10.05 39.41
C GLU A 222 16.87 -9.00 39.88
#